data_e9ce15228614ee31858fb0c97593e6bf
#
_entry.id   e9ce15228614ee31858fb0c97593e6bf
#
_cell.length_a   1.000
_cell.length_b   1.000
_cell.length_c   1.000
_cell.angle_alpha   90.00
_cell.angle_beta   90.00
_cell.angle_gamma   90.00
#
_symmetry.space_group_name_H-M   'P 1'
#
loop_
_entity.id
_entity.type
_entity.pdbx_description
1 polymer ?
#
loop_
_entity_poly.entity_id
_entity_poly.type
_entity_poly.pdbx_seq_one_letter_code
_entity_poly.pdbx_strand_id
1 'polypeptide(L)'
;MSPRMTDYFKRAEPAFKAMFSLEAALTASPLDALLVHLVKVRASQINGCAYCIHMHVGEALKDGEDPTRLHLLAGWRDSSLYSPRERAALAWTEALTLVAETHAPDEDWAAVEAAFTPDEQAWLTIAIGAINIWNRVQVGFRAEHPATQLHAA
;
A
#
# COMPACT_ATOMS: atom_id res chain seq x y z
N MET A 1 -8.60 18.36 11.08
CA MET A 1 -8.40 17.44 12.26
C MET A 1 -6.95 17.63 12.69
N SER A 2 -6.66 18.05 13.93
CA SER A 2 -5.29 18.33 14.37
C SER A 2 -4.47 17.04 14.62
N PRO A 3 -3.14 17.05 14.36
CA PRO A 3 -2.26 15.95 14.71
C PRO A 3 -2.31 15.62 16.22
N ARG A 4 -2.19 14.33 16.54
CA ARG A 4 -2.06 13.89 17.95
C ARG A 4 -0.64 14.07 18.47
N MET A 5 0.35 13.91 17.61
CA MET A 5 1.77 14.04 17.92
C MET A 5 2.51 14.40 16.63
N THR A 6 3.37 15.42 16.68
CA THR A 6 4.13 15.90 15.51
C THR A 6 5.59 15.45 15.52
N ASP A 7 6.12 15.06 16.68
CA ASP A 7 7.52 14.67 16.87
C ASP A 7 7.74 13.15 17.03
N TYR A 8 6.73 12.33 16.61
CA TYR A 8 6.76 10.87 16.77
C TYR A 8 7.96 10.22 16.07
N PHE A 9 8.41 10.76 14.93
CA PHE A 9 9.61 10.27 14.25
C PHE A 9 10.86 10.36 15.14
N LYS A 10 11.04 11.48 15.82
CA LYS A 10 12.18 11.70 16.71
C LYS A 10 12.06 10.80 17.96
N ARG A 11 10.86 10.63 18.49
CA ARG A 11 10.65 9.83 19.72
C ARG A 11 10.91 8.35 19.54
N ALA A 12 10.67 7.82 18.36
CA ALA A 12 10.89 6.41 18.02
C ALA A 12 11.91 6.27 16.86
N GLU A 13 12.91 7.12 16.83
CA GLU A 13 13.89 7.21 15.74
C GLU A 13 14.51 5.86 15.34
N PRO A 14 14.96 4.98 16.25
CA PRO A 14 15.53 3.69 15.86
C PRO A 14 14.51 2.79 15.12
N ALA A 15 13.24 2.81 15.51
CA ALA A 15 12.19 2.04 14.85
C ALA A 15 11.92 2.59 13.43
N PHE A 16 11.83 3.91 13.27
CA PHE A 16 11.67 4.52 11.96
C PHE A 16 12.86 4.27 11.03
N LYS A 17 14.08 4.30 11.54
CA LYS A 17 15.27 3.90 10.76
C LYS A 17 15.15 2.47 10.23
N ALA A 18 14.69 1.53 11.05
CA ALA A 18 14.45 0.16 10.61
C ALA A 18 13.33 0.06 9.56
N MET A 19 12.25 0.83 9.70
CA MET A 19 11.18 0.91 8.71
C MET A 19 11.67 1.48 7.37
N PHE A 20 12.48 2.54 7.38
CA PHE A 20 13.09 3.08 6.15
C PHE A 20 14.07 2.08 5.50
N SER A 21 14.81 1.30 6.28
CA SER A 21 15.66 0.23 5.76
C SER A 21 14.83 -0.87 5.10
N LEU A 22 13.66 -1.20 5.66
CA LEU A 22 12.70 -2.13 5.04
C LEU A 22 12.17 -1.58 3.70
N GLU A 23 11.80 -0.30 3.63
CA GLU A 23 11.36 0.33 2.37
C GLU A 23 12.47 0.32 1.30
N ALA A 24 13.71 0.59 1.68
CA ALA A 24 14.85 0.50 0.76
C ALA A 24 15.04 -0.94 0.22
N ALA A 25 14.87 -1.95 1.07
CA ALA A 25 14.92 -3.35 0.66
C ALA A 25 13.76 -3.71 -0.29
N LEU A 26 12.55 -3.21 -0.03
CA LEU A 26 11.38 -3.40 -0.89
C LEU A 26 11.57 -2.75 -2.27
N THR A 27 12.18 -1.57 -2.33
CA THR A 27 12.52 -0.91 -3.61
C THR A 27 13.53 -1.72 -4.44
N ALA A 28 14.43 -2.46 -3.79
CA ALA A 28 15.40 -3.34 -4.43
C ALA A 28 14.87 -4.77 -4.67
N SER A 29 13.63 -5.06 -4.32
CA SER A 29 13.02 -6.38 -4.47
C SER A 29 12.74 -6.74 -5.94
N PRO A 30 12.47 -8.01 -6.28
CA PRO A 30 12.12 -8.42 -7.63
C PRO A 30 10.71 -8.03 -8.07
N LEU A 31 9.92 -7.38 -7.21
CA LEU A 31 8.57 -6.95 -7.56
C LEU A 31 8.59 -5.75 -8.51
N ASP A 32 7.63 -5.74 -9.44
CA ASP A 32 7.39 -4.58 -10.29
C ASP A 32 6.95 -3.36 -9.46
N ALA A 33 7.55 -2.19 -9.73
CA ALA A 33 7.31 -0.98 -8.96
C ALA A 33 5.84 -0.51 -9.04
N LEU A 34 5.20 -0.58 -10.22
CA LEU A 34 3.80 -0.19 -10.39
C LEU A 34 2.87 -1.13 -9.62
N LEU A 35 3.18 -2.44 -9.60
CA LEU A 35 2.44 -3.40 -8.78
C LEU A 35 2.54 -3.05 -7.29
N VAL A 36 3.72 -2.72 -6.80
CA VAL A 36 3.93 -2.31 -5.40
C VAL A 36 3.14 -1.04 -5.06
N HIS A 37 3.07 -0.08 -5.98
CA HIS A 37 2.23 1.11 -5.80
C HIS A 37 0.74 0.76 -5.69
N LEU A 38 0.21 -0.10 -6.56
CA LEU A 38 -1.19 -0.55 -6.48
C LEU A 38 -1.49 -1.23 -5.13
N VAL A 39 -0.61 -2.10 -4.66
CA VAL A 39 -0.70 -2.78 -3.36
C VAL A 39 -0.74 -1.76 -2.22
N LYS A 40 0.19 -0.81 -2.20
CA LYS A 40 0.29 0.22 -1.16
C LYS A 40 -0.92 1.16 -1.16
N VAL A 41 -1.38 1.59 -2.33
CA VAL A 41 -2.59 2.43 -2.45
C VAL A 41 -3.81 1.66 -1.99
N ARG A 42 -3.98 0.39 -2.40
CA ARG A 42 -5.15 -0.40 -2.01
C ARG A 42 -5.22 -0.65 -0.50
N ALA A 43 -4.15 -1.08 0.13
CA ALA A 43 -4.08 -1.24 1.58
C ALA A 43 -4.41 0.09 2.30
N SER A 44 -3.90 1.21 1.78
CA SER A 44 -4.14 2.53 2.36
C SER A 44 -5.59 2.98 2.21
N GLN A 45 -6.28 2.61 1.11
CA GLN A 45 -7.72 2.86 0.93
C GLN A 45 -8.54 2.08 1.99
N ILE A 46 -8.22 0.81 2.21
CA ILE A 46 -8.90 -0.04 3.19
C ILE A 46 -8.72 0.52 4.60
N ASN A 47 -7.50 0.91 4.96
CA ASN A 47 -7.17 1.46 6.26
C ASN A 47 -7.57 2.94 6.45
N GLY A 48 -8.06 3.62 5.40
CA GLY A 48 -8.45 5.03 5.46
C GLY A 48 -7.29 6.00 5.71
N CYS A 49 -6.06 5.67 5.26
CA CYS A 49 -4.88 6.52 5.46
C CYS A 49 -4.76 7.57 4.35
N ALA A 50 -5.34 8.76 4.55
CA ALA A 50 -5.28 9.84 3.57
C ALA A 50 -3.84 10.26 3.23
N TYR A 51 -2.94 10.34 4.22
CA TYR A 51 -1.52 10.62 4.00
C TYR A 51 -0.88 9.62 3.06
N CYS A 52 -1.08 8.31 3.32
CA CYS A 52 -0.46 7.25 2.54
C CYS A 52 -1.06 7.17 1.11
N ILE A 53 -2.38 7.36 0.97
CA ILE A 53 -3.03 7.44 -0.35
C ILE A 53 -2.42 8.60 -1.15
N HIS A 54 -2.36 9.80 -0.57
CA HIS A 54 -1.80 10.97 -1.23
C HIS A 54 -0.36 10.73 -1.72
N MET A 55 0.49 10.18 -0.85
CA MET A 55 1.89 9.93 -1.14
C MET A 55 2.05 8.87 -2.25
N HIS A 56 1.44 7.69 -2.08
CA HIS A 56 1.64 6.57 -3.03
C HIS A 56 0.92 6.76 -4.37
N VAL A 57 -0.19 7.51 -4.41
CA VAL A 57 -0.78 7.94 -5.69
C VAL A 57 0.17 8.88 -6.42
N GLY A 58 0.79 9.84 -5.71
CA GLY A 58 1.76 10.75 -6.31
C GLY A 58 3.01 10.03 -6.85
N GLU A 59 3.52 9.04 -6.13
CA GLU A 59 4.63 8.20 -6.57
C GLU A 59 4.24 7.35 -7.79
N ALA A 60 3.09 6.67 -7.75
CA ALA A 60 2.58 5.86 -8.85
C ALA A 60 2.44 6.66 -10.15
N LEU A 61 1.86 7.86 -10.08
CA LEU A 61 1.73 8.76 -11.23
C LEU A 61 3.08 9.21 -11.79
N LYS A 62 4.05 9.48 -10.92
CA LYS A 62 5.41 9.85 -11.31
C LYS A 62 6.12 8.70 -12.02
N ASP A 63 5.85 7.46 -11.61
CA ASP A 63 6.42 6.25 -12.19
C ASP A 63 5.64 5.74 -13.42
N GLY A 64 4.60 6.48 -13.85
CA GLY A 64 3.87 6.25 -15.11
C GLY A 64 2.58 5.44 -14.99
N GLU A 65 2.04 5.26 -13.78
CA GLU A 65 0.73 4.62 -13.60
C GLU A 65 -0.40 5.49 -14.20
N ASP A 66 -1.42 4.84 -14.78
CA ASP A 66 -2.59 5.51 -15.35
C ASP A 66 -3.51 6.06 -14.24
N PRO A 67 -3.86 7.36 -14.26
CA PRO A 67 -4.77 7.95 -13.28
C PRO A 67 -6.13 7.23 -13.20
N THR A 68 -6.65 6.72 -14.33
CA THR A 68 -7.93 6.00 -14.36
C THR A 68 -7.85 4.72 -13.54
N ARG A 69 -6.75 3.99 -13.62
CA ARG A 69 -6.54 2.78 -12.83
C ARG A 69 -6.49 3.09 -11.32
N LEU A 70 -5.84 4.18 -10.94
CA LEU A 70 -5.82 4.63 -9.54
C LEU A 70 -7.20 5.05 -9.03
N HIS A 71 -8.02 5.72 -9.86
CA HIS A 71 -9.40 6.06 -9.52
C HIS A 71 -10.30 4.82 -9.34
N LEU A 72 -10.11 3.81 -10.18
CA LEU A 72 -10.92 2.60 -10.16
C LEU A 72 -10.41 1.51 -9.22
N LEU A 73 -9.28 1.75 -8.53
CA LEU A 73 -8.61 0.73 -7.73
C LEU A 73 -9.48 0.17 -6.59
N ALA A 74 -10.36 0.98 -6.01
CA ALA A 74 -11.30 0.49 -4.99
C ALA A 74 -12.33 -0.50 -5.55
N GLY A 75 -12.63 -0.41 -6.85
CA GLY A 75 -13.53 -1.29 -7.59
C GLY A 75 -12.82 -2.28 -8.52
N TRP A 76 -11.56 -2.61 -8.26
CA TRP A 76 -10.71 -3.39 -9.16
C TRP A 76 -11.33 -4.74 -9.58
N ARG A 77 -12.16 -5.36 -8.71
CA ARG A 77 -12.80 -6.65 -9.01
C ARG A 77 -13.76 -6.57 -10.20
N ASP A 78 -14.44 -5.44 -10.37
CA ASP A 78 -15.41 -5.18 -11.44
C ASP A 78 -14.76 -4.54 -12.69
N SER A 79 -13.48 -4.14 -12.61
CA SER A 79 -12.74 -3.49 -13.70
C SER A 79 -11.92 -4.49 -14.52
N SER A 80 -11.90 -4.32 -15.85
CA SER A 80 -11.04 -5.07 -16.77
C SER A 80 -9.62 -4.51 -16.89
N LEU A 81 -9.29 -3.43 -16.17
CA LEU A 81 -8.00 -2.73 -16.30
C LEU A 81 -6.85 -3.40 -15.52
N TYR A 82 -7.10 -4.44 -14.75
CA TYR A 82 -6.09 -5.13 -13.94
C TYR A 82 -5.83 -6.53 -14.48
N SER A 83 -4.55 -6.84 -14.69
CA SER A 83 -4.11 -8.15 -15.14
C SER A 83 -4.39 -9.25 -14.10
N PRO A 84 -4.38 -10.53 -14.49
CA PRO A 84 -4.53 -11.63 -13.53
C PRO A 84 -3.52 -11.58 -12.38
N ARG A 85 -2.26 -11.17 -12.66
CA ARG A 85 -1.21 -11.02 -11.67
C ARG A 85 -1.51 -9.88 -10.66
N GLU A 86 -1.94 -8.73 -11.15
CA GLU A 86 -2.35 -7.62 -10.30
C GLU A 86 -3.59 -7.97 -9.46
N ARG A 87 -4.54 -8.67 -10.05
CA ARG A 87 -5.74 -9.13 -9.32
C ARG A 87 -5.40 -10.07 -8.18
N ALA A 88 -4.45 -10.99 -8.38
CA ALA A 88 -3.96 -11.88 -7.30
C ALA A 88 -3.28 -11.07 -6.19
N ALA A 89 -2.41 -10.09 -6.54
CA ALA A 89 -1.77 -9.23 -5.56
C ALA A 89 -2.78 -8.36 -4.78
N LEU A 90 -3.81 -7.82 -5.45
CA LEU A 90 -4.84 -6.99 -4.83
C LEU A 90 -5.75 -7.82 -3.90
N ALA A 91 -6.13 -9.05 -4.29
CA ALA A 91 -6.88 -9.96 -3.43
C ALA A 91 -6.09 -10.28 -2.15
N TRP A 92 -4.80 -10.64 -2.30
CA TRP A 92 -3.91 -10.90 -1.17
C TRP A 92 -3.69 -9.66 -0.29
N THR A 93 -3.63 -8.48 -0.90
CA THR A 93 -3.55 -7.21 -0.17
C THR A 93 -4.77 -6.99 0.72
N GLU A 94 -5.97 -7.24 0.21
CA GLU A 94 -7.21 -7.12 0.99
C GLU A 94 -7.26 -8.17 2.10
N ALA A 95 -6.95 -9.43 1.77
CA ALA A 95 -6.92 -10.53 2.72
C ALA A 95 -6.00 -10.24 3.92
N LEU A 96 -4.75 -9.81 3.67
CA LEU A 96 -3.80 -9.52 4.73
C LEU A 96 -4.05 -8.19 5.45
N THR A 97 -4.62 -7.19 4.78
CA THR A 97 -4.97 -5.92 5.44
C THR A 97 -6.12 -6.11 6.43
N LEU A 98 -7.07 -6.99 6.10
CA LEU A 98 -8.21 -7.36 6.93
C LEU A 98 -8.01 -8.73 7.61
N VAL A 99 -6.79 -9.11 7.91
CA VAL A 99 -6.43 -10.47 8.35
C VAL A 99 -7.21 -10.96 9.59
N ALA A 100 -7.63 -10.05 10.46
CA ALA A 100 -8.48 -10.38 11.62
C ALA A 100 -9.88 -10.87 11.22
N GLU A 101 -10.34 -10.54 10.02
CA GLU A 101 -11.65 -10.91 9.49
C GLU A 101 -11.56 -12.06 8.49
N THR A 102 -10.56 -12.00 7.62
CA THR A 102 -10.40 -12.91 6.49
C THR A 102 -9.64 -14.19 6.83
N HIS A 103 -8.75 -14.13 7.83
CA HIS A 103 -7.81 -15.21 8.20
C HIS A 103 -6.93 -15.70 7.04
N ALA A 104 -6.67 -14.82 6.04
CA ALA A 104 -5.83 -15.12 4.87
C ALA A 104 -6.27 -16.42 4.14
N PRO A 105 -7.37 -16.41 3.37
CA PRO A 105 -7.95 -17.61 2.76
C PRO A 105 -6.98 -18.32 1.82
N ASP A 106 -7.01 -19.66 1.80
CA ASP A 106 -6.19 -20.49 0.93
C ASP A 106 -6.44 -20.21 -0.57
N GLU A 107 -7.64 -19.80 -0.94
CA GLU A 107 -7.97 -19.43 -2.31
C GLU A 107 -7.22 -18.20 -2.82
N ASP A 108 -7.06 -17.18 -1.96
CA ASP A 108 -6.27 -15.98 -2.30
C ASP A 108 -4.77 -16.33 -2.36
N TRP A 109 -4.31 -17.20 -1.46
CA TRP A 109 -2.94 -17.70 -1.52
C TRP A 109 -2.66 -18.52 -2.79
N ALA A 110 -3.56 -19.42 -3.19
CA ALA A 110 -3.42 -20.19 -4.42
C ALA A 110 -3.33 -19.29 -5.67
N ALA A 111 -4.06 -18.17 -5.70
CA ALA A 111 -3.93 -17.18 -6.77
C ALA A 111 -2.55 -16.52 -6.80
N VAL A 112 -1.96 -16.23 -5.62
CA VAL A 112 -0.61 -15.72 -5.50
C VAL A 112 0.42 -16.74 -5.96
N GLU A 113 0.30 -18.02 -5.55
CA GLU A 113 1.19 -19.10 -5.99
C GLU A 113 1.19 -19.28 -7.52
N ALA A 114 0.02 -19.15 -8.14
CA ALA A 114 -0.11 -19.26 -9.59
C ALA A 114 0.48 -18.07 -10.36
N ALA A 115 0.58 -16.88 -9.74
CA ALA A 115 0.98 -15.65 -10.44
C ALA A 115 2.39 -15.15 -10.11
N PHE A 116 3.02 -15.64 -9.04
CA PHE A 116 4.29 -15.13 -8.50
C PHE A 116 5.29 -16.27 -8.21
N THR A 117 6.57 -15.98 -8.42
CA THR A 117 7.64 -16.88 -7.97
C THR A 117 7.70 -16.92 -6.43
N PRO A 118 8.31 -17.96 -5.81
CA PRO A 118 8.43 -18.02 -4.35
C PRO A 118 9.09 -16.79 -3.72
N ASP A 119 10.10 -16.21 -4.37
CA ASP A 119 10.74 -14.98 -3.89
C ASP A 119 9.76 -13.80 -3.93
N GLU A 120 9.04 -13.62 -5.03
CA GLU A 120 8.05 -12.56 -5.17
C GLU A 120 6.87 -12.71 -4.20
N GLN A 121 6.43 -13.94 -3.90
CA GLN A 121 5.40 -14.23 -2.90
C GLN A 121 5.81 -13.72 -1.52
N ALA A 122 7.06 -13.99 -1.12
CA ALA A 122 7.61 -13.52 0.14
C ALA A 122 7.68 -11.98 0.16
N TRP A 123 8.22 -11.35 -0.90
CA TRP A 123 8.32 -9.90 -0.99
C TRP A 123 6.96 -9.20 -1.04
N LEU A 124 5.98 -9.77 -1.75
CA LEU A 124 4.60 -9.23 -1.79
C LEU A 124 3.98 -9.23 -0.39
N THR A 125 4.09 -10.33 0.33
CA THR A 125 3.58 -10.45 1.70
C THR A 125 4.24 -9.44 2.65
N ILE A 126 5.56 -9.26 2.55
CA ILE A 126 6.30 -8.25 3.33
C ILE A 126 5.90 -6.83 2.94
N ALA A 127 5.71 -6.53 1.63
CA ALA A 127 5.28 -5.21 1.17
C ALA A 127 3.90 -4.83 1.75
N ILE A 128 2.96 -5.78 1.78
CA ILE A 128 1.64 -5.58 2.42
C ILE A 128 1.78 -5.33 3.91
N GLY A 129 2.64 -6.09 4.60
CA GLY A 129 2.93 -5.87 6.03
C GLY A 129 3.51 -4.49 6.29
N ALA A 130 4.48 -4.06 5.49
CA ALA A 130 5.14 -2.76 5.61
C ALA A 130 4.17 -1.59 5.46
N ILE A 131 3.34 -1.58 4.40
CA ILE A 131 2.35 -0.50 4.23
C ILE A 131 1.31 -0.49 5.35
N ASN A 132 0.93 -1.65 5.89
CA ASN A 132 0.03 -1.74 7.02
C ASN A 132 0.64 -1.16 8.31
N ILE A 133 1.95 -1.28 8.52
CA ILE A 133 2.65 -0.58 9.62
C ILE A 133 2.55 0.93 9.42
N TRP A 134 2.90 1.45 8.24
CA TRP A 134 2.84 2.87 7.92
C TRP A 134 1.42 3.43 8.06
N ASN A 135 0.40 2.73 7.56
CA ASN A 135 -0.98 3.18 7.71
C ASN A 135 -1.37 3.36 9.18
N ARG A 136 -1.01 2.40 10.06
CA ARG A 136 -1.29 2.47 11.50
C ARG A 136 -0.58 3.63 12.17
N VAL A 137 0.67 3.89 11.80
CA VAL A 137 1.44 5.03 12.30
C VAL A 137 0.78 6.35 11.88
N GLN A 138 0.52 6.53 10.59
CA GLN A 138 -0.01 7.80 10.07
C GLN A 138 -1.45 8.08 10.55
N VAL A 139 -2.31 7.07 10.53
CA VAL A 139 -3.68 7.19 11.08
C VAL A 139 -3.64 7.38 12.59
N GLY A 140 -2.79 6.62 13.28
CA GLY A 140 -2.65 6.68 14.75
C GLY A 140 -2.24 8.07 15.24
N PHE A 141 -1.28 8.72 14.57
CA PHE A 141 -0.82 10.07 14.92
C PHE A 141 -1.58 11.19 14.22
N ARG A 142 -2.52 10.88 13.33
CA ARG A 142 -3.25 11.84 12.49
C ARG A 142 -2.29 12.72 11.69
N ALA A 143 -1.37 12.09 10.97
CA ALA A 143 -0.42 12.80 10.14
C ALA A 143 -1.14 13.60 9.04
N GLU A 144 -0.75 14.85 8.89
CA GLU A 144 -1.29 15.73 7.87
C GLU A 144 -0.53 15.51 6.55
N HIS A 145 -1.27 15.21 5.47
CA HIS A 145 -0.68 15.23 4.13
C HIS A 145 -0.52 16.69 3.65
N PRO A 146 0.41 16.96 2.72
CA PRO A 146 0.56 18.30 2.17
C PRO A 146 -0.79 18.80 1.62
N ALA A 147 -1.17 20.02 2.00
CA ALA A 147 -2.38 20.64 1.49
C ALA A 147 -2.18 20.92 0.00
N THR A 148 -2.95 20.27 -0.85
CA THR A 148 -3.11 20.70 -2.24
C THR A 148 -3.90 22.01 -2.17
N GLN A 149 -3.38 23.09 -2.73
CA GLN A 149 -4.18 24.30 -2.91
C GLN A 149 -5.31 23.93 -3.88
N LEU A 150 -6.49 23.71 -3.33
CA LEU A 150 -7.70 23.64 -4.15
C LEU A 150 -7.87 25.05 -4.70
N HIS A 151 -7.71 25.22 -6.00
CA HIS A 151 -8.09 26.46 -6.66
C HIS A 151 -9.58 26.65 -6.41
N ALA A 152 -9.92 27.66 -5.59
CA ALA A 152 -11.29 28.11 -5.50
C ALA A 152 -11.73 28.54 -6.90
N ALA A 153 -12.76 27.87 -7.43
CA ALA A 153 -13.41 28.26 -8.66
C ALA A 153 -14.16 29.58 -8.45
#